data_67f407ae0cd923d9a9f2ca5f919a532e
#
_entry.id   67f407ae0cd923d9a9f2ca5f919a532e
#
_cell.length_a   1.000
_cell.length_b   1.000
_cell.length_c   1.000
_cell.angle_alpha   90.00
_cell.angle_beta   90.00
_cell.angle_gamma   90.00
#
_symmetry.space_group_name_H-M   'P 1'
#
loop_
_entity.id
_entity.type
_entity.pdbx_description
1 polymer ?
#
loop_
_entity_poly.entity_id
_entity_poly.type
_entity_poly.pdbx_seq_one_letter_code
_entity_poly.pdbx_strand_id
1 'polypeptide(L)'
;RPTGRRFFAWIGNNLSGNRTNLHILKIEKKSFLGGHSIIDTISFSYSDQLDFNSKHNTTSFDCEAFIVSKDSIYMFTKQWKSSKTAVYCLPNQPGHYLAKFKETLDTKGLITGATYLESKKRIVLCGYSKKGKPFLYLLYDFKNHDFLSGNKRRINLPFTFLQAEGIATKDGLHYYLTNEALIRKPVLNIPQQMHFLDLTCI
;
A
#
# COMPACT_ATOMS: atom_id res chain seq x y z
N ARG A 1 -3.29 -15.31 -22.95
CA ARG A 1 -3.79 -15.03 -21.57
C ARG A 1 -2.58 -14.67 -20.75
N PRO A 2 -2.55 -13.54 -20.00
CA PRO A 2 -1.43 -13.24 -19.13
C PRO A 2 -1.33 -14.36 -18.10
N THR A 3 -0.21 -15.04 -18.05
CA THR A 3 0.12 -16.04 -17.05
C THR A 3 0.10 -15.32 -15.70
N GLY A 4 -0.91 -15.62 -14.88
CA GLY A 4 -1.25 -14.90 -13.68
C GLY A 4 -0.19 -15.00 -12.58
N ARG A 5 0.88 -14.23 -12.70
CA ARG A 5 1.82 -14.01 -11.60
C ARG A 5 1.12 -13.12 -10.58
N ARG A 6 1.00 -13.60 -9.35
CA ARG A 6 0.53 -12.79 -8.23
C ARG A 6 1.72 -12.44 -7.35
N PHE A 7 1.72 -11.23 -6.88
CA PHE A 7 2.76 -10.74 -6.00
C PHE A 7 2.25 -10.85 -4.56
N PHE A 8 3.07 -11.43 -3.70
CA PHE A 8 2.93 -11.29 -2.27
C PHE A 8 4.09 -10.42 -1.83
N ALA A 9 3.80 -9.24 -1.37
CA ALA A 9 4.83 -8.36 -0.87
C ALA A 9 4.96 -8.55 0.62
N TRP A 10 6.18 -8.68 1.05
CA TRP A 10 6.55 -8.31 2.40
C TRP A 10 7.53 -7.14 2.29
N ILE A 11 7.01 -5.94 2.33
CA ILE A 11 7.80 -4.74 2.52
C ILE A 11 7.97 -4.66 4.02
N GLY A 12 9.11 -5.12 4.52
CA GLY A 12 9.31 -5.20 5.95
C GLY A 12 9.07 -3.88 6.65
N ASN A 13 8.40 -3.94 7.79
CA ASN A 13 8.15 -2.83 8.70
C ASN A 13 9.41 -1.95 8.87
N ASN A 14 9.39 -0.74 8.35
CA ASN A 14 10.46 0.25 8.44
C ASN A 14 10.05 1.44 9.33
N LEU A 15 9.29 1.16 10.36
CA LEU A 15 8.72 2.11 11.32
C LEU A 15 9.74 3.10 11.91
N SER A 16 10.98 2.65 12.04
CA SER A 16 12.10 3.47 12.52
C SER A 16 12.91 4.14 11.40
N GLY A 17 12.69 3.78 10.14
CA GLY A 17 13.35 4.39 8.99
C GLY A 17 14.82 4.00 8.81
N ASN A 18 15.31 2.98 9.49
CA ASN A 18 16.74 2.61 9.49
C ASN A 18 17.07 1.30 8.78
N ARG A 19 16.09 0.69 8.12
CA ARG A 19 16.33 -0.57 7.40
C ARG A 19 17.03 -0.33 6.06
N THR A 20 18.04 -1.17 5.80
CA THR A 20 18.81 -1.19 4.55
C THR A 20 18.55 -2.44 3.70
N ASN A 21 17.73 -3.37 4.23
CA ASN A 21 17.41 -4.65 3.58
C ASN A 21 15.96 -4.71 3.10
N LEU A 22 15.47 -3.61 2.51
CA LEU A 22 14.11 -3.54 1.99
C LEU A 22 13.97 -4.41 0.75
N HIS A 23 12.88 -5.18 0.67
CA HIS A 23 12.62 -6.03 -0.49
C HIS A 23 11.13 -6.36 -0.67
N ILE A 24 10.79 -6.73 -1.89
CA ILE A 24 9.50 -7.25 -2.30
C ILE A 24 9.72 -8.69 -2.77
N LEU A 25 8.93 -9.61 -2.25
CA LEU A 25 8.91 -10.99 -2.69
C LEU A 25 7.87 -11.17 -3.80
N LYS A 26 8.29 -11.77 -4.90
CA LYS A 26 7.44 -12.09 -6.04
C LYS A 26 7.30 -13.59 -6.15
N ILE A 27 6.08 -14.09 -6.04
CA ILE A 27 5.79 -15.52 -6.03
C ILE A 27 4.95 -15.88 -7.25
N GLU A 28 5.35 -16.91 -7.98
CA GLU A 28 4.56 -17.40 -9.09
C GLU A 28 3.34 -18.19 -8.55
N LYS A 29 2.13 -17.75 -8.93
CA LYS A 29 0.88 -18.35 -8.45
C LYS A 29 0.78 -19.86 -8.72
N LYS A 30 1.19 -20.30 -9.91
CA LYS A 30 1.09 -21.71 -10.33
C LYS A 30 1.99 -22.59 -9.44
N SER A 31 3.22 -22.16 -9.19
CA SER A 31 4.16 -22.90 -8.34
C SER A 31 3.71 -22.90 -6.89
N PHE A 32 3.19 -21.78 -6.39
CA PHE A 32 2.65 -21.67 -5.03
C PHE A 32 1.48 -22.64 -4.80
N LEU A 33 0.50 -22.69 -5.72
CA LEU A 33 -0.65 -23.60 -5.63
C LEU A 33 -0.26 -25.07 -5.83
N GLY A 34 0.84 -25.35 -6.50
CA GLY A 34 1.41 -26.68 -6.69
C GLY A 34 2.32 -27.16 -5.53
N GLY A 35 2.41 -26.41 -4.45
CA GLY A 35 3.24 -26.76 -3.29
C GLY A 35 4.75 -26.52 -3.45
N HIS A 36 5.17 -25.91 -4.56
CA HIS A 36 6.59 -25.60 -4.86
C HIS A 36 6.72 -24.11 -5.14
N SER A 37 7.04 -23.32 -4.13
CA SER A 37 7.12 -21.87 -4.29
C SER A 37 8.43 -21.44 -4.95
N ILE A 38 8.34 -20.86 -6.15
CA ILE A 38 9.44 -20.12 -6.78
C ILE A 38 9.28 -18.67 -6.34
N ILE A 39 10.27 -18.19 -5.59
CA ILE A 39 10.27 -16.85 -5.01
C ILE A 39 11.41 -16.03 -5.61
N ASP A 40 11.03 -14.97 -6.31
CA ASP A 40 11.94 -13.95 -6.79
C ASP A 40 12.04 -12.83 -5.75
N THR A 41 13.20 -12.22 -5.59
CA THR A 41 13.42 -11.08 -4.70
C THR A 41 13.73 -9.82 -5.49
N ILE A 42 13.03 -8.74 -5.17
CA ILE A 42 13.27 -7.41 -5.68
C ILE A 42 13.72 -6.56 -4.50
N SER A 43 15.02 -6.38 -4.34
CA SER A 43 15.60 -5.56 -3.28
C SER A 43 15.67 -4.11 -3.71
N PHE A 44 15.51 -3.18 -2.77
CA PHE A 44 15.57 -1.77 -3.11
C PHE A 44 16.04 -0.88 -1.96
N SER A 45 16.45 0.33 -2.32
CA SER A 45 16.63 1.48 -1.43
C SER A 45 15.90 2.69 -2.02
N TYR A 46 15.56 3.68 -1.20
CA TYR A 46 14.92 4.89 -1.68
C TYR A 46 15.95 5.87 -2.24
N SER A 47 15.63 6.55 -3.36
CA SER A 47 16.55 7.44 -4.06
C SER A 47 16.93 8.70 -3.28
N ASP A 48 16.14 9.07 -2.30
CA ASP A 48 16.23 10.29 -1.51
C ASP A 48 16.36 10.04 0.00
N GLN A 49 16.55 8.80 0.43
CA GLN A 49 16.81 8.49 1.82
C GLN A 49 18.32 8.65 2.12
N LEU A 50 18.67 9.72 2.80
CA LEU A 50 20.05 10.03 3.19
C LEU A 50 20.31 9.81 4.69
N ASP A 51 19.26 9.78 5.51
CA ASP A 51 19.35 9.59 6.96
C ASP A 51 18.72 8.24 7.36
N PHE A 52 19.53 7.43 8.03
CA PHE A 52 19.15 6.12 8.59
C PHE A 52 19.13 6.12 10.13
N ASN A 53 19.19 7.29 10.76
CA ASN A 53 19.07 7.43 12.20
C ASN A 53 17.68 6.99 12.65
N SER A 54 17.64 5.97 13.51
CA SER A 54 16.40 5.37 13.99
C SER A 54 15.63 6.32 14.90
N LYS A 55 14.39 6.65 14.50
CA LYS A 55 13.42 7.35 15.36
C LYS A 55 12.04 6.76 15.11
N HIS A 56 11.50 6.11 16.11
CA HIS A 56 10.20 5.46 16.05
C HIS A 56 9.08 6.42 15.61
N ASN A 57 8.24 6.01 14.67
CA ASN A 57 7.10 6.77 14.13
C ASN A 57 7.46 8.17 13.56
N THR A 58 8.64 8.33 13.00
CA THR A 58 9.03 9.62 12.39
C THR A 58 9.47 9.51 10.95
N THR A 59 9.65 8.31 10.45
CA THR A 59 10.16 8.08 9.08
C THR A 59 9.14 8.48 8.01
N SER A 60 9.67 8.83 6.84
CA SER A 60 8.92 8.99 5.59
C SER A 60 9.07 7.77 4.66
N PHE A 61 9.86 6.77 5.06
CA PHE A 61 10.29 5.64 4.23
C PHE A 61 9.73 4.29 4.72
N ASP A 62 8.67 4.31 5.49
CA ASP A 62 7.87 3.13 5.78
C ASP A 62 6.90 2.89 4.63
N CYS A 63 6.78 1.65 4.14
CA CYS A 63 5.90 1.36 3.00
C CYS A 63 5.13 0.08 3.26
N GLU A 64 3.82 0.16 3.20
CA GLU A 64 2.90 -0.95 3.40
C GLU A 64 1.95 -1.14 2.21
N ALA A 65 1.98 -0.22 1.25
CA ALA A 65 1.09 -0.22 0.11
C ALA A 65 1.85 -0.14 -1.22
N PHE A 66 1.48 -0.96 -2.18
CA PHE A 66 2.01 -0.88 -3.54
C PHE A 66 1.01 -1.43 -4.55
N ILE A 67 1.20 -1.07 -5.80
CA ILE A 67 0.51 -1.63 -6.95
C ILE A 67 1.52 -2.06 -8.01
N VAL A 68 1.10 -2.98 -8.86
CA VAL A 68 1.89 -3.40 -10.03
C VAL A 68 1.15 -2.96 -11.27
N SER A 69 1.85 -2.29 -12.17
CA SER A 69 1.35 -1.91 -13.49
C SER A 69 2.42 -2.18 -14.52
N LYS A 70 2.11 -3.08 -15.45
CA LYS A 70 3.04 -3.53 -16.50
C LYS A 70 4.37 -4.01 -15.89
N ASP A 71 5.46 -3.36 -16.26
CA ASP A 71 6.84 -3.72 -15.87
C ASP A 71 7.34 -2.95 -14.65
N SER A 72 6.45 -2.28 -13.92
CA SER A 72 6.79 -1.42 -12.80
C SER A 72 5.96 -1.73 -11.56
N ILE A 73 6.59 -1.51 -10.40
CA ILE A 73 5.96 -1.49 -9.09
C ILE A 73 5.93 -0.04 -8.62
N TYR A 74 4.78 0.42 -8.16
CA TYR A 74 4.58 1.73 -7.56
C TYR A 74 4.24 1.57 -6.10
N MET A 75 5.06 2.15 -5.25
CA MET A 75 4.95 2.06 -3.80
C MET A 75 4.40 3.36 -3.23
N PHE A 76 3.57 3.25 -2.21
CA PHE A 76 2.98 4.38 -1.48
C PHE A 76 3.47 4.32 -0.04
N THR A 77 4.28 5.30 0.36
CA THR A 77 4.88 5.31 1.70
C THR A 77 3.90 5.78 2.77
N LYS A 78 4.13 5.31 3.98
CA LYS A 78 3.45 5.72 5.19
C LYS A 78 4.30 6.77 5.89
N GLN A 79 4.01 8.05 5.64
CA GLN A 79 4.80 9.15 6.21
C GLN A 79 4.27 9.53 7.60
N TRP A 80 4.90 9.02 8.63
CA TRP A 80 4.44 9.11 10.01
C TRP A 80 4.28 10.54 10.54
N LYS A 81 5.21 11.43 10.24
CA LYS A 81 5.17 12.84 10.70
C LYS A 81 4.15 13.66 9.94
N SER A 82 4.23 13.62 8.61
CA SER A 82 3.50 14.52 7.72
C SER A 82 2.06 14.08 7.46
N SER A 83 1.72 12.80 7.71
CA SER A 83 0.43 12.21 7.31
C SER A 83 0.18 12.30 5.81
N LYS A 84 1.24 12.17 5.02
CA LYS A 84 1.25 12.14 3.55
C LYS A 84 1.68 10.76 3.06
N THR A 85 1.61 10.55 1.77
CA THR A 85 2.23 9.42 1.08
C THR A 85 3.11 9.94 -0.05
N ALA A 86 4.27 9.34 -0.22
CA ALA A 86 5.11 9.54 -1.40
C ALA A 86 4.99 8.32 -2.31
N VAL A 87 4.96 8.58 -3.61
CA VAL A 87 4.94 7.56 -4.66
C VAL A 87 6.37 7.32 -5.14
N TYR A 88 6.81 6.07 -5.07
CA TYR A 88 8.08 5.61 -5.62
C TYR A 88 7.82 4.57 -6.71
N CYS A 89 8.75 4.48 -7.66
CA CYS A 89 8.67 3.53 -8.75
C CYS A 89 9.97 2.73 -8.88
N LEU A 90 9.84 1.43 -9.13
CA LEU A 90 10.95 0.53 -9.45
C LEU A 90 10.52 -0.55 -10.45
N PRO A 91 11.47 -1.22 -11.16
CA PRO A 91 11.14 -2.30 -12.08
C PRO A 91 10.53 -3.51 -11.38
N ASN A 92 9.58 -4.17 -12.07
CA ASN A 92 8.99 -5.42 -11.64
C ASN A 92 9.81 -6.64 -12.09
N GLN A 93 11.10 -6.63 -11.84
CA GLN A 93 12.02 -7.72 -12.18
C GLN A 93 12.91 -8.03 -10.96
N PRO A 94 13.33 -9.30 -10.78
CA PRO A 94 14.30 -9.63 -9.75
C PRO A 94 15.58 -8.81 -9.88
N GLY A 95 16.12 -8.36 -8.75
CA GLY A 95 17.35 -7.55 -8.74
C GLY A 95 17.41 -6.59 -7.57
N HIS A 96 18.38 -5.66 -7.64
CA HIS A 96 18.55 -4.58 -6.66
C HIS A 96 18.36 -3.22 -7.35
N TYR A 97 17.46 -2.38 -6.83
CA TYR A 97 17.07 -1.15 -7.49
C TYR A 97 17.08 0.05 -6.55
N LEU A 98 17.29 1.21 -7.13
CA LEU A 98 17.02 2.50 -6.52
C LEU A 98 15.58 2.90 -6.82
N ALA A 99 14.70 2.83 -5.82
CA ALA A 99 13.31 3.23 -5.96
C ALA A 99 13.22 4.74 -6.20
N LYS A 100 12.79 5.12 -7.41
CA LYS A 100 12.78 6.52 -7.85
C LYS A 100 11.57 7.24 -7.28
N PHE A 101 11.81 8.34 -6.56
CA PHE A 101 10.76 9.24 -6.13
C PHE A 101 10.00 9.81 -7.34
N LYS A 102 8.69 9.88 -7.24
CA LYS A 102 7.80 10.46 -8.26
C LYS A 102 7.16 11.74 -7.75
N GLU A 103 6.36 11.64 -6.72
CA GLU A 103 5.55 12.74 -6.22
C GLU A 103 5.00 12.44 -4.82
N THR A 104 4.41 13.46 -4.18
CA THR A 104 3.81 13.34 -2.85
C THR A 104 2.34 13.74 -2.88
N LEU A 105 1.50 13.00 -2.15
CA LEU A 105 0.09 13.27 -1.97
C LEU A 105 -0.23 13.53 -0.49
N ASP A 106 -0.93 14.62 -0.21
CA ASP A 106 -1.46 14.89 1.14
C ASP A 106 -2.74 14.08 1.37
N THR A 107 -2.58 12.95 2.02
CA THR A 107 -3.68 12.02 2.35
C THR A 107 -4.35 12.35 3.69
N LYS A 108 -3.75 13.23 4.50
CA LYS A 108 -4.17 13.54 5.88
C LYS A 108 -4.34 12.27 6.73
N GLY A 109 -3.46 11.30 6.50
CA GLY A 109 -3.45 10.01 7.17
C GLY A 109 -2.35 9.10 6.66
N LEU A 110 -2.25 7.93 7.25
CA LEU A 110 -1.24 6.91 6.97
C LEU A 110 -1.82 5.92 5.96
N ILE A 111 -1.17 5.72 4.83
CA ILE A 111 -1.55 4.75 3.81
C ILE A 111 -0.94 3.39 4.17
N THR A 112 -1.76 2.35 4.17
CA THR A 112 -1.39 0.99 4.60
C THR A 112 -1.73 -0.08 3.56
N GLY A 113 -2.60 0.21 2.60
CA GLY A 113 -2.92 -0.73 1.53
C GLY A 113 -3.33 -0.04 0.24
N ALA A 114 -3.18 -0.75 -0.87
CA ALA A 114 -3.54 -0.27 -2.20
C ALA A 114 -4.09 -1.39 -3.08
N THR A 115 -5.03 -1.05 -3.94
CA THR A 115 -5.50 -1.90 -5.03
C THR A 115 -5.61 -1.10 -6.32
N TYR A 116 -5.27 -1.73 -7.44
CA TYR A 116 -5.33 -1.12 -8.76
C TYR A 116 -6.20 -1.95 -9.70
N LEU A 117 -7.28 -1.36 -10.16
CA LEU A 117 -8.12 -1.92 -11.22
C LEU A 117 -7.73 -1.26 -12.54
N GLU A 118 -6.80 -1.90 -13.25
CA GLU A 118 -6.19 -1.35 -14.47
C GLU A 118 -7.23 -1.10 -15.57
N SER A 119 -8.21 -2.00 -15.73
CA SER A 119 -9.30 -1.88 -16.72
C SER A 119 -10.16 -0.62 -16.55
N LYS A 120 -10.22 -0.08 -15.31
CA LYS A 120 -10.96 1.14 -14.98
C LYS A 120 -10.05 2.33 -14.69
N LYS A 121 -8.72 2.17 -14.83
CA LYS A 121 -7.73 3.19 -14.46
C LYS A 121 -8.03 3.80 -13.07
N ARG A 122 -8.30 2.94 -12.09
CA ARG A 122 -8.66 3.35 -10.73
C ARG A 122 -7.75 2.71 -9.71
N ILE A 123 -7.09 3.53 -8.90
CA ILE A 123 -6.36 3.10 -7.71
C ILE A 123 -7.19 3.48 -6.50
N VAL A 124 -7.30 2.56 -5.55
CA VAL A 124 -7.87 2.85 -4.24
C VAL A 124 -6.83 2.52 -3.19
N LEU A 125 -6.48 3.53 -2.43
CA LEU A 125 -5.63 3.41 -1.25
C LEU A 125 -6.54 3.29 -0.02
N CYS A 126 -6.16 2.48 0.95
CA CYS A 126 -6.76 2.50 2.28
C CYS A 126 -5.74 2.95 3.32
N GLY A 127 -6.25 3.39 4.45
CA GLY A 127 -5.42 3.83 5.55
C GLY A 127 -6.25 4.39 6.71
N TYR A 128 -5.58 5.00 7.66
CA TYR A 128 -6.23 5.59 8.82
C TYR A 128 -5.57 6.91 9.24
N SER A 129 -6.36 7.79 9.84
CA SER A 129 -5.85 9.03 10.41
C SER A 129 -5.14 8.78 11.75
N LYS A 130 -4.35 9.75 12.24
CA LYS A 130 -3.74 9.70 13.58
C LYS A 130 -4.75 9.51 14.72
N LYS A 131 -6.03 9.76 14.47
CA LYS A 131 -7.15 9.53 15.41
C LYS A 131 -7.79 8.15 15.25
N GLY A 132 -7.18 7.24 14.47
CA GLY A 132 -7.69 5.89 14.24
C GLY A 132 -8.97 5.84 13.39
N LYS A 133 -9.26 6.87 12.59
CA LYS A 133 -10.41 6.88 11.67
C LYS A 133 -9.96 6.37 10.30
N PRO A 134 -10.49 5.23 9.83
CA PRO A 134 -10.13 4.68 8.53
C PRO A 134 -10.73 5.49 7.39
N PHE A 135 -10.06 5.45 6.25
CA PHE A 135 -10.51 6.10 5.03
C PHE A 135 -10.07 5.33 3.79
N LEU A 136 -10.74 5.60 2.68
CA LEU A 136 -10.29 5.28 1.34
C LEU A 136 -9.86 6.56 0.63
N TYR A 137 -8.91 6.41 -0.29
CA TYR A 137 -8.47 7.49 -1.15
C TYR A 137 -8.46 6.99 -2.60
N LEU A 138 -9.37 7.50 -3.42
CA LEU A 138 -9.54 7.11 -4.80
C LEU A 138 -8.72 8.04 -5.69
N LEU A 139 -7.95 7.44 -6.62
CA LEU A 139 -7.25 8.12 -7.70
C LEU A 139 -7.82 7.58 -9.01
N TYR A 140 -8.31 8.45 -9.88
CA TYR A 140 -8.95 8.06 -11.12
C TYR A 140 -8.82 9.15 -12.19
N ASP A 141 -9.12 8.81 -13.44
CA ASP A 141 -8.99 9.70 -14.62
C ASP A 141 -7.57 10.26 -14.83
N PHE A 142 -6.56 9.59 -14.31
CA PHE A 142 -5.17 10.00 -14.45
C PHE A 142 -4.59 9.63 -15.83
N LYS A 143 -3.58 10.37 -16.26
CA LYS A 143 -2.89 10.17 -17.52
C LYS A 143 -1.76 9.15 -17.38
N ASN A 144 -1.82 8.04 -18.12
CA ASN A 144 -0.79 7.00 -18.11
C ASN A 144 -0.48 6.49 -16.69
N HIS A 145 0.77 6.66 -16.24
CA HIS A 145 1.24 6.30 -14.87
C HIS A 145 1.50 7.53 -13.99
N ASP A 146 1.00 8.68 -14.39
CA ASP A 146 0.95 9.89 -13.55
C ASP A 146 -0.33 9.85 -12.71
N PHE A 147 -0.27 9.06 -11.64
CA PHE A 147 -1.45 8.73 -10.83
C PHE A 147 -2.05 9.91 -10.09
N LEU A 148 -1.27 10.98 -9.91
CA LEU A 148 -1.75 12.18 -9.23
C LEU A 148 -2.18 13.28 -10.21
N SER A 149 -2.10 13.07 -11.54
CA SER A 149 -2.57 14.04 -12.53
C SER A 149 -4.11 14.10 -12.67
N GLY A 150 -4.81 13.06 -12.21
CA GLY A 150 -6.26 12.92 -12.31
C GLY A 150 -7.02 13.39 -11.08
N ASN A 151 -8.26 12.95 -11.02
CA ASN A 151 -9.17 13.21 -9.93
C ASN A 151 -8.79 12.44 -8.67
N LYS A 152 -9.06 13.05 -7.52
CA LYS A 152 -8.76 12.51 -6.19
C LYS A 152 -9.97 12.67 -5.29
N ARG A 153 -10.37 11.58 -4.64
CA ARG A 153 -11.49 11.61 -3.71
C ARG A 153 -11.16 10.85 -2.44
N ARG A 154 -11.25 11.51 -1.30
CA ARG A 154 -11.18 10.87 0.00
C ARG A 154 -12.58 10.51 0.49
N ILE A 155 -12.75 9.28 0.98
CA ILE A 155 -13.97 8.76 1.59
C ILE A 155 -13.65 8.34 3.02
N ASN A 156 -14.24 9.01 4.00
CA ASN A 156 -14.10 8.60 5.39
C ASN A 156 -15.06 7.45 5.67
N LEU A 157 -14.56 6.39 6.27
CA LEU A 157 -15.39 5.24 6.63
C LEU A 157 -16.03 5.44 8.01
N PRO A 158 -17.25 4.91 8.25
CA PRO A 158 -17.98 5.12 9.50
C PRO A 158 -17.51 4.22 10.65
N PHE A 159 -16.21 3.93 10.69
CA PHE A 159 -15.58 3.15 11.76
C PHE A 159 -14.72 4.04 12.64
N THR A 160 -14.48 3.62 13.88
CA THR A 160 -13.58 4.27 14.83
C THR A 160 -12.54 3.28 15.34
N PHE A 161 -11.32 3.76 15.58
CA PHE A 161 -10.18 2.98 16.07
C PHE A 161 -9.84 1.75 15.20
N LEU A 162 -10.12 1.82 13.89
CA LEU A 162 -9.86 0.74 12.96
C LEU A 162 -8.62 1.06 12.13
N GLN A 163 -7.57 0.26 12.34
CA GLN A 163 -6.34 0.32 11.54
C GLN A 163 -6.55 -0.54 10.29
N ALA A 164 -7.02 0.11 9.22
CA ALA A 164 -7.16 -0.53 7.91
C ALA A 164 -5.78 -0.90 7.37
N GLU A 165 -5.59 -2.13 6.86
CA GLU A 165 -4.29 -2.65 6.41
C GLU A 165 -4.32 -3.18 4.98
N GLY A 166 -5.41 -3.75 4.54
CA GLY A 166 -5.51 -4.31 3.20
C GLY A 166 -6.80 -3.94 2.50
N ILE A 167 -6.73 -3.76 1.17
CA ILE A 167 -7.90 -3.50 0.35
C ILE A 167 -7.82 -4.28 -0.96
N ALA A 168 -8.94 -4.86 -1.38
CA ALA A 168 -9.07 -5.58 -2.64
C ALA A 168 -10.43 -5.36 -3.29
N THR A 169 -10.47 -5.42 -4.62
CA THR A 169 -11.71 -5.39 -5.41
C THR A 169 -11.57 -6.24 -6.66
N LYS A 170 -12.69 -6.72 -7.19
CA LYS A 170 -12.76 -7.38 -8.50
C LYS A 170 -13.41 -6.49 -9.56
N ASP A 171 -14.32 -5.64 -9.16
CA ASP A 171 -15.19 -4.87 -10.07
C ASP A 171 -15.04 -3.33 -9.92
N GLY A 172 -14.37 -2.88 -8.86
CA GLY A 172 -14.19 -1.45 -8.54
C GLY A 172 -15.43 -0.80 -7.96
N LEU A 173 -16.42 -1.58 -7.54
CA LEU A 173 -17.62 -1.13 -6.84
C LEU A 173 -17.71 -1.76 -5.45
N HIS A 174 -17.38 -3.05 -5.36
CA HIS A 174 -17.36 -3.82 -4.13
C HIS A 174 -15.93 -4.03 -3.64
N TYR A 175 -15.67 -3.70 -2.39
CA TYR A 175 -14.34 -3.78 -1.80
C TYR A 175 -14.33 -4.64 -0.55
N TYR A 176 -13.24 -5.36 -0.37
CA TYR A 176 -12.90 -6.06 0.87
C TYR A 176 -11.78 -5.28 1.56
N LEU A 177 -12.03 -4.83 2.78
CA LEU A 177 -11.09 -4.10 3.62
C LEU A 177 -10.74 -4.94 4.84
N THR A 178 -9.46 -5.09 5.14
CA THR A 178 -9.01 -5.76 6.37
C THR A 178 -8.44 -4.76 7.36
N ASN A 179 -8.48 -5.10 8.64
CA ASN A 179 -7.83 -4.33 9.69
C ASN A 179 -7.00 -5.23 10.60
N GLU A 180 -5.98 -4.64 11.23
CA GLU A 180 -5.25 -5.28 12.32
C GLU A 180 -6.06 -5.33 13.61
N ALA A 181 -5.71 -6.29 14.48
CA ALA A 181 -6.21 -6.29 15.84
C ALA A 181 -5.61 -5.12 16.63
N LEU A 182 -6.45 -4.32 17.28
CA LEU A 182 -6.02 -3.24 18.17
C LEU A 182 -6.49 -3.54 19.58
N ILE A 183 -5.60 -4.14 20.38
CA ILE A 183 -5.90 -4.58 21.75
C ILE A 183 -5.12 -3.73 22.75
N ARG A 184 -5.83 -2.96 23.54
CA ARG A 184 -5.29 -2.16 24.67
C ARG A 184 -6.17 -2.36 25.89
N LYS A 185 -5.96 -3.48 26.58
CA LYS A 185 -6.73 -3.84 27.79
C LYS A 185 -6.56 -2.78 28.89
N PRO A 186 -7.61 -2.50 29.68
CA PRO A 186 -8.97 -3.00 29.57
C PRO A 186 -9.87 -2.20 28.61
N VAL A 187 -9.37 -1.13 28.00
CA VAL A 187 -10.17 -0.05 27.36
C VAL A 187 -10.57 -0.37 25.93
N LEU A 188 -9.74 -1.08 25.17
CA LEU A 188 -9.95 -1.29 23.75
C LEU A 188 -9.64 -2.73 23.34
N ASN A 189 -10.59 -3.35 22.65
CA ASN A 189 -10.44 -4.68 22.07
C ASN A 189 -11.14 -4.74 20.72
N ILE A 190 -10.41 -4.41 19.65
CA ILE A 190 -10.88 -4.50 18.27
C ILE A 190 -10.17 -5.67 17.63
N PRO A 191 -10.87 -6.76 17.30
CA PRO A 191 -10.26 -7.91 16.63
C PRO A 191 -9.91 -7.58 15.17
N GLN A 192 -9.03 -8.38 14.60
CA GLN A 192 -8.83 -8.36 13.15
C GLN A 192 -10.09 -8.85 12.45
N GLN A 193 -10.49 -8.15 11.39
CA GLN A 193 -11.72 -8.41 10.65
C GLN A 193 -11.55 -8.12 9.17
N MET A 194 -12.46 -8.66 8.37
CA MET A 194 -12.65 -8.29 6.98
C MET A 194 -14.03 -7.65 6.82
N HIS A 195 -14.05 -6.46 6.26
CA HIS A 195 -15.24 -5.66 6.02
C HIS A 195 -15.58 -5.67 4.52
N PHE A 196 -16.85 -5.82 4.20
CA PHE A 196 -17.37 -5.63 2.85
C PHE A 196 -17.88 -4.20 2.72
N LEU A 197 -17.44 -3.49 1.68
CA LEU A 197 -17.83 -2.13 1.38
C LEU A 197 -18.47 -2.08 0.00
N ASP A 198 -19.69 -1.59 -0.07
CA ASP A 198 -20.40 -1.31 -1.32
C ASP A 198 -20.28 0.18 -1.65
N LEU A 199 -19.63 0.51 -2.76
CA LEU A 199 -19.43 1.87 -3.24
C LEU A 199 -20.21 2.15 -4.54
N THR A 200 -21.29 1.42 -4.80
CA THR A 200 -22.09 1.58 -6.02
C THR A 200 -22.79 2.94 -6.10
N CYS A 201 -23.05 3.56 -4.95
CA CYS A 201 -23.73 4.86 -4.85
C CYS A 201 -22.80 6.05 -4.58
N ILE A 202 -21.48 5.88 -4.78
CA ILE A 202 -20.48 6.92 -4.44
C ILE A 202 -19.80 7.52 -5.67
#